data_e64b87b7fd00e4244501fbfa7a3c4448
#
_entry.id   e64b87b7fd00e4244501fbfa7a3c4448
#
_cell.length_a   1.000
_cell.length_b   1.000
_cell.length_c   1.000
_cell.angle_alpha   90.00
_cell.angle_beta   90.00
_cell.angle_gamma   90.00
#
_symmetry.space_group_name_H-M   'P 1'
#
loop_
_entity.id
_entity.type
_entity.pdbx_description
1 polymer ?
#
loop_
_entity_poly.entity_id
_entity_poly.type
_entity_poly.pdbx_seq_one_letter_code
_entity_poly.pdbx_strand_id
1 'polypeptide(L)'
;RIQITAERAMLQKLEGNCHSSIAGHASAEAGRLKLEAMVASYDGDQMLSATSDTYLDLTSADAIEQAHRLGEGVGDHLLSQGARDLIRQAELAAVQNQLISN
;
A
#
# COMPACT_ATOMS: atom_id res chain seq x y z
N ARG A 1 -7.57 -14.23 -1.27
CA ARG A 1 -6.41 -14.66 -0.49
C ARG A 1 -5.10 -14.13 -1.06
N ILE A 2 -4.82 -14.39 -2.33
CA ILE A 2 -3.63 -13.87 -2.98
C ILE A 2 -3.69 -12.34 -3.05
N GLN A 3 -4.85 -11.79 -3.36
CA GLN A 3 -5.04 -10.35 -3.37
C GLN A 3 -4.76 -9.74 -2.00
N ILE A 4 -5.26 -10.37 -0.93
CA ILE A 4 -5.05 -9.89 0.42
C ILE A 4 -3.56 -9.94 0.78
N THR A 5 -2.86 -10.98 0.35
CA THR A 5 -1.43 -11.10 0.60
C THR A 5 -0.67 -9.92 -0.01
N ALA A 6 -0.98 -9.58 -1.27
CA ALA A 6 -0.32 -8.45 -1.94
C ALA A 6 -0.64 -7.13 -1.24
N GLU A 7 -1.89 -6.91 -0.89
CA GLU A 7 -2.30 -5.68 -0.23
C GLU A 7 -1.64 -5.53 1.14
N ARG A 8 -1.57 -6.61 1.91
CA ARG A 8 -0.94 -6.58 3.23
C ARG A 8 0.55 -6.34 3.15
N ALA A 9 1.22 -6.95 2.17
CA ALA A 9 2.66 -6.77 2.00
C ALA A 9 2.97 -5.31 1.67
N MET A 10 2.16 -4.69 0.83
CA MET A 10 2.31 -3.28 0.49
C MET A 10 2.14 -2.41 1.74
N LEU A 11 1.11 -2.68 2.56
CA LEU A 11 0.86 -1.91 3.77
C LEU A 11 2.00 -2.06 4.77
N GLN A 12 2.57 -3.26 4.91
CA GLN A 12 3.69 -3.49 5.80
C GLN A 12 4.92 -2.70 5.36
N LYS A 13 5.17 -2.63 4.06
CA LYS A 13 6.29 -1.83 3.55
C LYS A 13 6.12 -0.36 3.86
N LEU A 14 4.91 0.15 3.77
CA LEU A 14 4.63 1.55 4.06
C LEU A 14 4.60 1.85 5.56
N GLU A 15 4.54 0.81 6.38
CA GLU A 15 4.40 0.94 7.84
C GLU A 15 3.19 1.81 8.18
N GLY A 16 2.16 1.70 7.33
CA GLY A 16 0.97 2.52 7.49
C GLY A 16 0.16 2.12 8.69
N ASN A 17 -0.49 3.09 9.27
CA ASN A 17 -1.44 2.86 10.34
C ASN A 17 -2.75 3.56 9.97
N CYS A 18 -3.70 3.56 10.88
CA CYS A 18 -5.04 4.06 10.58
C CYS A 18 -5.12 5.57 10.40
N HIS A 19 -4.03 6.30 10.59
CA HIS A 19 -4.03 7.76 10.45
C HIS A 19 -3.72 8.20 9.03
N SER A 20 -3.21 7.30 8.19
CA SER A 20 -2.82 7.63 6.83
C SER A 20 -3.91 7.22 5.86
N SER A 21 -4.09 8.01 4.80
CA SER A 21 -5.02 7.67 3.74
C SER A 21 -4.29 6.79 2.71
N ILE A 22 -4.27 5.50 2.98
CA ILE A 22 -3.63 4.51 2.12
C ILE A 22 -4.72 3.61 1.55
N ALA A 23 -4.76 3.49 0.25
CA ALA A 23 -5.70 2.60 -0.42
C ALA A 23 -4.94 1.64 -1.31
N GLY A 24 -5.34 0.40 -1.30
CA GLY A 24 -4.76 -0.61 -2.17
C GLY A 24 -5.85 -1.52 -2.69
N HIS A 25 -5.79 -1.85 -3.96
CA HIS A 25 -6.76 -2.74 -4.58
C HIS A 25 -6.02 -3.74 -5.45
N ALA A 26 -6.14 -5.00 -5.11
CA ALA A 26 -5.55 -6.09 -5.88
C ALA A 26 -6.65 -6.81 -6.66
N SER A 27 -6.37 -7.07 -7.91
CA SER A 27 -7.28 -7.85 -8.76
C SER A 27 -6.52 -8.99 -9.42
N ALA A 28 -7.18 -10.11 -9.59
CA ALA A 28 -6.60 -11.28 -10.23
C ALA A 28 -7.51 -11.72 -11.35
N GLU A 29 -6.96 -11.78 -12.56
CA GLU A 29 -7.76 -12.13 -13.73
C GLU A 29 -6.86 -12.77 -14.78
N ALA A 30 -7.30 -13.89 -15.33
CA ALA A 30 -6.58 -14.57 -16.40
C ALA A 30 -5.12 -14.88 -16.06
N GLY A 31 -4.86 -15.29 -14.82
CA GLY A 31 -3.51 -15.63 -14.39
C GLY A 31 -2.62 -14.42 -14.11
N ARG A 32 -3.20 -13.24 -14.01
CA ARG A 32 -2.46 -12.01 -13.78
C ARG A 32 -2.94 -11.36 -12.49
N LEU A 33 -1.99 -11.03 -11.63
CA LEU A 33 -2.28 -10.30 -10.40
C LEU A 33 -1.81 -8.86 -10.59
N LYS A 34 -2.72 -7.93 -10.34
CA LYS A 34 -2.43 -6.49 -10.47
C LYS A 34 -2.72 -5.82 -9.14
N LEU A 35 -1.82 -4.97 -8.69
CA LEU A 35 -2.00 -4.20 -7.47
C LEU A 35 -1.91 -2.72 -7.79
N GLU A 36 -2.96 -1.99 -7.46
CA GLU A 36 -3.00 -0.54 -7.56
C GLU A 36 -3.04 0.03 -6.16
N ALA A 37 -2.19 1.00 -5.88
CA ALA A 37 -2.11 1.57 -4.55
C ALA A 37 -1.97 3.08 -4.62
N MET A 38 -2.51 3.74 -3.61
CA MET A 38 -2.45 5.19 -3.48
C MET A 38 -2.18 5.57 -2.05
N VAL A 39 -1.42 6.66 -1.86
CA VAL A 39 -1.22 7.29 -0.57
C VAL A 39 -1.57 8.76 -0.72
N ALA A 40 -2.50 9.24 0.08
CA ALA A 40 -2.89 10.64 0.06
C ALA A 40 -2.37 11.36 1.30
N SER A 41 -2.08 12.64 1.17
CA SER A 41 -1.69 13.45 2.31
C SER A 41 -2.88 13.66 3.24
N TYR A 42 -2.58 14.08 4.46
CA TYR A 42 -3.62 14.29 5.48
C TYR A 42 -4.68 15.28 5.02
N ASP A 43 -4.25 16.34 4.33
CA ASP A 43 -5.15 17.39 3.86
C ASP A 43 -5.70 17.15 2.45
N GLY A 44 -5.26 16.08 1.80
CA GLY A 44 -5.73 15.73 0.47
C GLY A 44 -5.06 16.47 -0.67
N ASP A 45 -4.09 17.33 -0.37
CA ASP A 45 -3.42 18.12 -1.41
C ASP A 45 -2.47 17.30 -2.27
N GLN A 46 -1.91 16.25 -1.72
CA GLN A 46 -0.93 15.42 -2.43
C GLN A 46 -1.41 13.99 -2.49
N MET A 47 -1.14 13.35 -3.62
CA MET A 47 -1.48 11.95 -3.79
C MET A 47 -0.38 11.26 -4.57
N LEU A 48 0.07 10.14 -4.02
CA LEU A 48 1.05 9.28 -4.67
C LEU A 48 0.35 8.01 -5.11
N SER A 49 0.74 7.49 -6.25
CA SER A 49 0.15 6.24 -6.73
C SER A 49 1.22 5.35 -7.33
N ALA A 50 0.97 4.06 -7.29
CA ALA A 50 1.83 3.06 -7.92
C ALA A 50 0.97 1.88 -8.33
N THR A 51 1.31 1.30 -9.46
CA THR A 51 0.61 0.15 -10.00
C THR A 51 1.65 -0.82 -10.51
N SER A 52 1.46 -2.10 -10.22
CA SER A 52 2.32 -3.14 -10.75
C SER A 52 1.52 -4.41 -10.95
N ASP A 53 1.99 -5.26 -11.84
CA ASP A 53 1.33 -6.54 -12.08
C ASP A 53 2.36 -7.61 -12.32
N THR A 54 1.92 -8.85 -12.18
CA THR A 54 2.76 -10.01 -12.47
C THR A 54 1.86 -11.16 -12.89
N TYR A 55 2.44 -12.08 -13.66
CA TYR A 55 1.73 -13.31 -13.98
C TYR A 55 1.91 -14.30 -12.84
N LEU A 56 0.82 -14.96 -12.48
CA LEU A 56 0.82 -15.96 -11.43
C LEU A 56 0.23 -17.25 -11.96
N ASP A 57 0.84 -18.36 -11.57
CA ASP A 57 0.24 -19.67 -11.71
C ASP A 57 -0.41 -20.00 -10.37
N LEU A 58 -1.72 -19.92 -10.32
CA LEU A 58 -2.46 -20.13 -9.07
C LEU A 58 -2.34 -21.57 -8.56
N THR A 59 -1.87 -22.48 -9.41
CA THR A 59 -1.61 -23.86 -8.98
C THR A 59 -0.20 -24.03 -8.43
N SER A 60 0.64 -23.01 -8.54
CA SER A 60 2.02 -23.07 -8.08
C SER A 60 2.08 -22.83 -6.57
N ALA A 61 3.00 -23.55 -5.91
CA ALA A 61 3.26 -23.30 -4.49
C ALA A 61 3.85 -21.90 -4.24
N ASP A 62 4.41 -21.27 -5.28
CA ASP A 62 5.05 -19.98 -5.16
C ASP A 62 4.08 -18.80 -5.32
N ALA A 63 2.81 -19.07 -5.59
CA ALA A 63 1.85 -17.99 -5.89
C ALA A 63 1.75 -16.98 -4.74
N ILE A 64 1.67 -17.47 -3.50
CA ILE A 64 1.58 -16.59 -2.32
C ILE A 64 2.84 -15.75 -2.18
N GLU A 65 4.02 -16.35 -2.38
CA GLU A 65 5.27 -15.62 -2.29
C GLU A 65 5.37 -14.55 -3.37
N GLN A 66 4.94 -14.88 -4.58
CA GLN A 66 4.94 -13.91 -5.68
C GLN A 66 4.01 -12.73 -5.39
N ALA A 67 2.84 -13.02 -4.82
CA ALA A 67 1.91 -11.97 -4.41
C ALA A 67 2.53 -11.06 -3.35
N HIS A 68 3.22 -11.66 -2.39
CA HIS A 68 3.91 -10.91 -1.35
C HIS A 68 4.97 -9.98 -1.95
N ARG A 69 5.77 -10.49 -2.88
CA ARG A 69 6.80 -9.69 -3.54
C ARG A 69 6.21 -8.55 -4.35
N LEU A 70 5.07 -8.79 -5.00
CA LEU A 70 4.39 -7.74 -5.75
C LEU A 70 3.99 -6.60 -4.81
N GLY A 71 3.40 -6.95 -3.66
CA GLY A 71 3.01 -5.95 -2.68
C GLY A 71 4.19 -5.16 -2.15
N GLU A 72 5.28 -5.86 -1.82
CA GLU A 72 6.50 -5.20 -1.36
C GLU A 72 7.05 -4.24 -2.41
N GLY A 73 7.04 -4.66 -3.67
CA GLY A 73 7.54 -3.82 -4.76
C GLY A 73 6.71 -2.56 -4.94
N VAL A 74 5.40 -2.67 -4.85
CA VAL A 74 4.53 -1.50 -4.94
C VAL A 74 4.77 -0.57 -3.74
N GLY A 75 4.91 -1.13 -2.54
CA GLY A 75 5.24 -0.34 -1.36
C GLY A 75 6.56 0.40 -1.50
N ASP A 76 7.59 -0.29 -1.98
CA ASP A 76 8.89 0.32 -2.20
C ASP A 76 8.81 1.45 -3.23
N HIS A 77 8.01 1.25 -4.27
CA HIS A 77 7.84 2.27 -5.29
C HIS A 77 7.19 3.53 -4.71
N LEU A 78 6.16 3.35 -3.87
CA LEU A 78 5.53 4.47 -3.19
C LEU A 78 6.51 5.17 -2.25
N LEU A 79 7.33 4.41 -1.53
CA LEU A 79 8.34 4.99 -0.64
C LEU A 79 9.35 5.82 -1.43
N SER A 80 9.70 5.38 -2.64
CA SER A 80 10.62 6.13 -3.49
C SER A 80 10.01 7.45 -3.96
N GLN A 81 8.70 7.57 -3.95
CA GLN A 81 8.00 8.81 -4.30
C GLN A 81 7.81 9.73 -3.10
N GLY A 82 8.16 9.30 -1.89
CA GLY A 82 8.02 10.13 -0.69
C GLY A 82 6.85 9.74 0.20
N ALA A 83 6.31 8.52 0.07
CA ALA A 83 5.14 8.11 0.85
C ALA A 83 5.40 8.18 2.35
N ARG A 84 6.64 7.89 2.79
CA ARG A 84 6.95 7.91 4.21
C ARG A 84 6.71 9.29 4.82
N ASP A 85 7.04 10.34 4.10
CA ASP A 85 6.82 11.70 4.60
C ASP A 85 5.34 12.01 4.73
N LEU A 86 4.52 11.59 3.76
CA LEU A 86 3.08 11.79 3.85
C LEU A 86 2.48 11.03 5.02
N ILE A 87 2.93 9.81 5.24
CA ILE A 87 2.44 8.99 6.35
C ILE A 87 2.82 9.63 7.68
N ARG A 88 4.07 10.09 7.78
CA ARG A 88 4.54 10.74 9.02
C ARG A 88 3.76 12.01 9.31
N GLN A 89 3.50 12.83 8.29
CA GLN A 89 2.73 14.05 8.47
C GLN A 89 1.31 13.74 8.95
N ALA A 90 0.70 12.68 8.42
CA ALA A 90 -0.63 12.28 8.86
C ALA A 90 -0.64 11.83 10.32
N GLU A 91 0.39 11.10 10.74
CA GLU A 91 0.51 10.66 12.13
C GLU A 91 0.67 11.86 13.07
N LEU A 92 1.52 12.82 12.69
CA LEU A 92 1.73 14.01 13.51
C LEU A 92 0.46 14.84 13.61
N ALA A 93 -0.28 14.98 12.52
CA ALA A 93 -1.52 15.72 12.52
C ALA A 93 -2.56 15.05 13.43
N ALA A 94 -2.63 13.72 13.40
CA ALA A 94 -3.56 12.99 14.25
C ALA A 94 -3.23 13.16 15.72
N VAL A 95 -1.94 13.13 16.08
CA VAL A 95 -1.50 13.35 17.46
C VAL A 95 -1.85 14.77 17.91
N GLN A 96 -1.60 15.77 17.07
CA GLN A 96 -1.92 17.15 17.40
C GLN A 96 -3.42 17.35 17.61
N ASN A 97 -4.24 16.74 16.77
CA ASN A 97 -5.68 16.81 16.92
C ASN A 97 -6.15 16.22 18.25
N GLN A 98 -5.55 15.12 18.67
CA GLN A 98 -5.89 14.51 19.96
C GLN A 98 -5.52 15.44 21.12
N LEU A 99 -4.38 16.10 21.02
CA LEU A 99 -3.94 17.02 22.07
C LEU A 99 -4.82 18.27 22.14
N ILE A 100 -5.28 18.74 20.98
CA ILE A 100 -6.10 19.94 20.92
C ILE A 100 -7.54 19.67 21.37
N SER A 101 -8.06 18.49 21.04
CA SER A 101 -9.46 18.15 21.30
C SER A 101 -9.74 17.82 22.77
N ASN A 102 -8.72 17.75 23.59
CA ASN A 102 -8.87 17.56 25.01
C ASN A 102 -8.96 18.92 25.71
#